data_a06962fa08c9c93f29bdf72d6f326909
#
_entry.id   a06962fa08c9c93f29bdf72d6f326909
#
_cell.length_a   1.000
_cell.length_b   1.000
_cell.length_c   1.000
_cell.angle_alpha   90.00
_cell.angle_beta   90.00
_cell.angle_gamma   90.00
#
_symmetry.space_group_name_H-M   'P 1'
#
loop_
_entity.id
_entity.type
_entity.pdbx_description
1 polymer ?
#
loop_
_entity_poly.entity_id
_entity_poly.type
_entity_poly.pdbx_seq_one_letter_code
_entity_poly.pdbx_strand_id
1 'polypeptide(L)'
;MARLNVIGCGTGRSGTMSLAQVIGRCRGIVCTHEVRPLLPWEYDAKRYRRRLDDYLQSPDGSADVYFGYLPHLRRFFLDIADLKVLCVERARDEVVDSYMRWTGNANHWMEHDGTTWAYNWWDRCYPKFPATSKDEAIGMYWDHYYSEIRKIQAEHPSDVLIVPTESLNTDEGRHQIFDFLEIEEADRYHPIATVHHQGFK
;
A
#
# COMPACT_ATOMS: atom_id res chain seq x y z
N MET A 1 -11.51 23.85 0.41
CA MET A 1 -11.84 22.44 0.59
C MET A 1 -11.17 21.92 1.86
N ALA A 2 -11.81 20.98 2.58
CA ALA A 2 -11.12 20.29 3.67
C ALA A 2 -9.91 19.53 3.11
N ARG A 3 -8.85 19.39 3.89
CA ARG A 3 -7.65 18.65 3.50
C ARG A 3 -8.03 17.16 3.34
N LEU A 4 -7.78 16.58 2.19
CA LEU A 4 -7.94 15.15 1.96
C LEU A 4 -6.69 14.41 2.46
N ASN A 5 -6.85 13.45 3.36
CA ASN A 5 -5.79 12.59 3.86
C ASN A 5 -6.01 11.16 3.37
N VAL A 6 -5.09 10.63 2.55
CA VAL A 6 -5.21 9.30 1.95
C VAL A 6 -3.97 8.45 2.19
N ILE A 7 -4.16 7.28 2.75
CA ILE A 7 -3.14 6.24 2.81
C ILE A 7 -3.53 5.12 1.83
N GLY A 8 -2.66 4.87 0.87
CA GLY A 8 -2.79 3.72 -0.03
C GLY A 8 -1.94 2.53 0.43
N CYS A 9 -2.43 1.32 0.29
CA CYS A 9 -1.73 0.12 0.68
C CYS A 9 -2.07 -1.09 -0.20
N GLY A 10 -1.50 -2.23 0.10
CA GLY A 10 -1.60 -3.51 -0.58
C GLY A 10 -0.33 -4.30 -0.30
N THR A 11 -0.26 -5.57 -0.58
CA THR A 11 0.93 -6.42 -0.25
C THR A 11 2.25 -5.96 -0.86
N GLY A 12 2.24 -4.96 -1.73
CA GLY A 12 3.26 -4.78 -2.74
C GLY A 12 3.05 -5.78 -3.88
N ARG A 13 3.56 -5.51 -5.08
CA ARG A 13 3.29 -6.30 -6.29
C ARG A 13 1.79 -6.46 -6.61
N SER A 14 0.92 -5.81 -5.84
CA SER A 14 -0.54 -5.78 -6.00
C SER A 14 -1.07 -4.56 -6.77
N GLY A 15 -0.19 -3.72 -7.34
CA GLY A 15 -0.61 -2.51 -8.07
C GLY A 15 -0.57 -1.22 -7.27
N THR A 16 0.18 -1.16 -6.17
CA THR A 16 0.32 0.03 -5.32
C THR A 16 0.85 1.25 -6.09
N MET A 17 1.80 1.05 -7.03
CA MET A 17 2.26 2.15 -7.90
C MET A 17 1.14 2.66 -8.82
N SER A 18 0.34 1.77 -9.36
CA SER A 18 -0.82 2.13 -10.19
C SER A 18 -1.86 2.90 -9.40
N LEU A 19 -2.13 2.48 -8.15
CA LEU A 19 -2.99 3.22 -7.23
C LEU A 19 -2.48 4.65 -7.01
N ALA A 20 -1.17 4.80 -6.73
CA ALA A 20 -0.56 6.12 -6.55
C ALA A 20 -0.72 7.02 -7.80
N GLN A 21 -0.61 6.43 -8.99
CA GLN A 21 -0.83 7.16 -10.24
C GLN A 21 -2.30 7.58 -10.43
N VAL A 22 -3.26 6.72 -10.07
CA VAL A 22 -4.69 7.05 -10.13
C VAL A 22 -4.99 8.23 -9.22
N ILE A 23 -4.57 8.17 -7.95
CA ILE A 23 -4.80 9.22 -6.95
C ILE A 23 -4.08 10.53 -7.35
N GLY A 24 -2.82 10.42 -7.74
CA GLY A 24 -1.96 11.59 -8.05
C GLY A 24 -2.35 12.35 -9.33
N ARG A 25 -3.33 11.87 -10.09
CA ARG A 25 -3.90 12.60 -11.23
C ARG A 25 -5.12 13.44 -10.87
N CYS A 26 -5.63 13.32 -9.67
CA CYS A 26 -6.70 14.18 -9.20
C CYS A 26 -6.17 15.59 -8.89
N ARG A 27 -6.92 16.60 -9.31
CA ARG A 27 -6.51 17.99 -9.06
C ARG A 27 -6.44 18.27 -7.56
N GLY A 28 -5.38 18.94 -7.13
CA GLY A 28 -5.17 19.32 -5.73
C GLY A 28 -4.69 18.18 -4.84
N ILE A 29 -4.35 17.00 -5.40
CA ILE A 29 -3.79 15.90 -4.63
C ILE A 29 -2.35 15.66 -5.05
N VAL A 30 -1.44 15.73 -4.07
CA VAL A 30 -0.06 15.25 -4.21
C VAL A 30 0.01 13.83 -3.68
N CYS A 31 0.22 12.86 -4.57
CA CYS A 31 0.37 11.46 -4.20
C CYS A 31 1.82 11.01 -4.37
N THR A 32 2.36 10.38 -3.33
CA THR A 32 3.70 9.79 -3.33
C THR A 32 3.61 8.27 -3.24
N HIS A 33 4.70 7.57 -3.58
CA HIS A 33 4.80 6.12 -3.50
C HIS A 33 6.15 5.72 -2.91
N GLU A 34 6.10 4.97 -1.80
CA GLU A 34 7.29 4.43 -1.12
C GLU A 34 8.36 5.47 -0.79
N VAL A 35 7.94 6.64 -0.29
CA VAL A 35 8.86 7.73 0.08
C VAL A 35 9.69 7.36 1.29
N ARG A 36 10.99 7.57 1.19
CA ARG A 36 11.94 7.30 2.28
C ARG A 36 11.91 8.38 3.37
N PRO A 37 12.14 8.01 4.65
CA PRO A 37 12.44 6.66 5.14
C PRO A 37 11.19 5.80 5.24
N LEU A 38 11.25 4.59 4.70
CA LEU A 38 10.16 3.63 4.81
C LEU A 38 9.99 3.18 6.27
N LEU A 39 8.74 2.90 6.66
CA LEU A 39 8.45 2.31 7.96
C LEU A 39 8.80 0.82 7.93
N PRO A 40 9.47 0.30 8.98
CA PRO A 40 9.63 -1.14 9.14
C PRO A 40 8.27 -1.76 9.50
N TRP A 41 8.14 -3.08 9.35
CA TRP A 41 6.95 -3.80 9.76
C TRP A 41 6.70 -3.70 11.28
N GLU A 42 7.75 -3.83 12.05
CA GLU A 42 7.69 -3.59 13.49
C GLU A 42 7.63 -2.09 13.79
N TYR A 43 6.85 -1.75 14.82
CA TYR A 43 6.69 -0.35 15.21
C TYR A 43 7.98 0.28 15.70
N ASP A 44 8.43 1.31 15.01
CA ASP A 44 9.54 2.20 15.38
C ASP A 44 8.98 3.62 15.61
N ALA A 45 8.86 4.01 16.86
CA ALA A 45 8.25 5.29 17.24
C ALA A 45 8.93 6.51 16.61
N LYS A 46 10.26 6.50 16.47
CA LYS A 46 11.01 7.62 15.89
C LYS A 46 10.76 7.73 14.38
N ARG A 47 10.78 6.61 13.66
CA ARG A 47 10.49 6.57 12.22
C ARG A 47 9.04 6.89 11.93
N TYR A 48 8.13 6.34 12.74
CA TYR A 48 6.70 6.63 12.64
C TYR A 48 6.43 8.13 12.81
N ARG A 49 6.94 8.76 13.89
CA ARG A 49 6.76 10.20 14.13
C ARG A 49 7.27 11.03 12.97
N ARG A 50 8.48 10.76 12.51
CA ARG A 50 9.05 11.47 11.37
C ARG A 50 8.18 11.31 10.11
N ARG A 51 7.71 10.09 9.83
CA ARG A 51 6.84 9.85 8.66
C ARG A 51 5.51 10.59 8.76
N LEU A 52 4.92 10.60 9.95
CA LEU A 52 3.69 11.34 10.21
C LEU A 52 3.90 12.85 10.02
N ASP A 53 4.99 13.40 10.56
CA ASP A 53 5.31 14.84 10.42
C ASP A 53 5.52 15.20 8.94
N ASP A 54 6.28 14.41 8.18
CA ASP A 54 6.51 14.61 6.74
C ASP A 54 5.18 14.57 5.96
N TYR A 55 4.28 13.65 6.32
CA TYR A 55 2.96 13.53 5.70
C TYR A 55 2.06 14.73 6.01
N LEU A 56 1.99 15.16 7.27
CA LEU A 56 1.13 16.27 7.71
C LEU A 56 1.61 17.64 7.21
N GLN A 57 2.89 17.79 6.89
CA GLN A 57 3.45 19.03 6.36
C GLN A 57 3.21 19.23 4.86
N SER A 58 2.67 18.25 4.15
CA SER A 58 2.31 18.41 2.73
C SER A 58 1.18 19.43 2.58
N PRO A 59 1.34 20.48 1.73
CA PRO A 59 0.47 21.67 1.77
C PRO A 59 -0.95 21.45 1.28
N ASP A 60 -1.16 20.67 0.21
CA ASP A 60 -2.48 20.52 -0.40
C ASP A 60 -2.84 19.04 -0.51
N GLY A 61 -3.79 18.57 0.27
CA GLY A 61 -4.24 17.20 0.28
C GLY A 61 -3.07 16.22 0.09
N SER A 62 -2.82 15.32 0.96
CA SER A 62 -1.69 14.41 0.82
C SER A 62 -2.18 12.98 0.66
N ALA A 63 -1.54 12.27 -0.25
CA ALA A 63 -1.70 10.84 -0.39
C ALA A 63 -0.32 10.18 -0.42
N ASP A 64 -0.17 9.06 0.24
CA ASP A 64 1.01 8.24 0.09
C ASP A 64 0.65 6.76 0.05
N VAL A 65 1.30 6.02 -0.83
CA VAL A 65 1.02 4.62 -1.06
C VAL A 65 2.25 3.78 -0.72
N TYR A 66 2.11 2.90 0.26
CA TYR A 66 3.19 2.02 0.68
C TYR A 66 2.66 0.71 1.27
N PHE A 67 3.21 -0.43 0.87
CA PHE A 67 2.78 -1.75 1.34
C PHE A 67 2.99 -1.94 2.85
N GLY A 68 4.01 -1.34 3.42
CA GLY A 68 4.36 -1.44 4.85
C GLY A 68 3.50 -0.57 5.78
N TYR A 69 2.44 0.05 5.31
CA TYR A 69 1.54 0.83 6.18
C TYR A 69 0.58 -0.02 7.00
N LEU A 70 0.28 -1.24 6.56
CA LEU A 70 -0.72 -2.10 7.22
C LEU A 70 -0.57 -2.15 8.76
N PRO A 71 0.61 -2.47 9.35
CA PRO A 71 0.75 -2.58 10.81
C PRO A 71 0.60 -1.25 11.55
N HIS A 72 0.60 -0.14 10.82
CA HIS A 72 0.53 1.21 11.38
C HIS A 72 -0.84 1.87 11.19
N LEU A 73 -1.77 1.28 10.41
CA LEU A 73 -3.03 1.92 10.03
C LEU A 73 -3.89 2.32 11.23
N ARG A 74 -4.06 1.44 12.24
CA ARG A 74 -4.84 1.77 13.44
C ARG A 74 -4.29 2.99 14.16
N ARG A 75 -2.97 3.19 14.14
CA ARG A 75 -2.33 4.37 14.72
C ARG A 75 -2.53 5.60 13.84
N PHE A 76 -2.45 5.46 12.53
CA PHE A 76 -2.75 6.57 11.63
C PHE A 76 -4.19 7.07 11.79
N PHE A 77 -5.17 6.19 12.02
CA PHE A 77 -6.55 6.61 12.33
C PHE A 77 -6.66 7.42 13.64
N LEU A 78 -5.75 7.24 14.59
CA LEU A 78 -5.71 8.04 15.82
C LEU A 78 -5.01 9.40 15.61
N ASP A 79 -4.02 9.45 14.71
CA ASP A 79 -3.11 10.59 14.58
C ASP A 79 -3.46 11.50 13.38
N ILE A 80 -4.29 11.03 12.43
CA ILE A 80 -4.68 11.77 11.21
C ILE A 80 -6.20 11.90 11.17
N ALA A 81 -6.69 13.14 11.21
CA ALA A 81 -8.11 13.41 11.07
C ALA A 81 -8.59 13.12 9.64
N ASP A 82 -9.84 12.66 9.51
CA ASP A 82 -10.52 12.43 8.22
C ASP A 82 -9.69 11.54 7.26
N LEU A 83 -9.00 10.54 7.84
CA LEU A 83 -8.16 9.64 7.07
C LEU A 83 -9.00 8.67 6.24
N LYS A 84 -8.74 8.60 4.94
CA LYS A 84 -9.23 7.55 4.04
C LYS A 84 -8.11 6.55 3.71
N VAL A 85 -8.43 5.27 3.75
CA VAL A 85 -7.49 4.18 3.41
C VAL A 85 -7.98 3.45 2.17
N LEU A 86 -7.12 3.37 1.15
CA LEU A 86 -7.35 2.60 -0.07
C LEU A 86 -6.41 1.39 -0.10
N CYS A 87 -6.96 0.20 -0.20
CA CYS A 87 -6.17 -1.02 -0.34
C CYS A 87 -6.44 -1.69 -1.69
N VAL A 88 -5.38 -1.96 -2.45
CA VAL A 88 -5.49 -2.76 -3.67
C VAL A 88 -5.23 -4.23 -3.36
N GLU A 89 -6.10 -5.10 -3.85
CA GLU A 89 -6.00 -6.54 -3.74
C GLU A 89 -5.78 -7.17 -5.10
N ARG A 90 -4.74 -7.99 -5.22
CA ARG A 90 -4.42 -8.79 -6.40
C ARG A 90 -4.49 -10.26 -6.03
N ALA A 91 -4.82 -11.13 -7.00
CA ALA A 91 -4.87 -12.55 -6.79
C ALA A 91 -3.59 -13.09 -6.11
N ARG A 92 -3.76 -13.96 -5.12
CA ARG A 92 -2.70 -14.49 -4.27
C ARG A 92 -1.53 -15.07 -5.07
N ASP A 93 -1.85 -15.97 -5.99
CA ASP A 93 -0.83 -16.67 -6.77
C ASP A 93 -0.06 -15.72 -7.69
N GLU A 94 -0.72 -14.71 -8.24
CA GLU A 94 -0.05 -13.69 -9.05
C GLU A 94 0.91 -12.81 -8.25
N VAL A 95 0.58 -12.51 -6.98
CA VAL A 95 1.46 -11.79 -6.06
C VAL A 95 2.66 -12.66 -5.71
N VAL A 96 2.44 -13.94 -5.36
CA VAL A 96 3.50 -14.90 -5.05
C VAL A 96 4.46 -15.00 -6.23
N ASP A 97 3.97 -15.27 -7.43
CA ASP A 97 4.77 -15.37 -8.64
C ASP A 97 5.54 -14.08 -8.94
N SER A 98 4.90 -12.93 -8.75
CA SER A 98 5.53 -11.63 -8.97
C SER A 98 6.68 -11.39 -8.00
N TYR A 99 6.52 -11.75 -6.72
CA TYR A 99 7.57 -11.63 -5.72
C TYR A 99 8.71 -12.62 -5.97
N MET A 100 8.40 -13.87 -6.29
CA MET A 100 9.41 -14.88 -6.60
C MET A 100 10.33 -14.41 -7.74
N ARG A 101 9.76 -13.84 -8.80
CA ARG A 101 10.55 -13.26 -9.91
C ARG A 101 11.35 -12.02 -9.50
N TRP A 102 10.73 -11.12 -8.72
CA TRP A 102 11.33 -9.83 -8.40
C TRP A 102 12.48 -9.94 -7.39
N THR A 103 12.34 -10.80 -6.38
CA THR A 103 13.33 -10.90 -5.29
C THR A 103 14.47 -11.89 -5.59
N GLY A 104 14.33 -12.71 -6.63
CA GLY A 104 15.40 -13.67 -6.99
C GLY A 104 15.83 -14.52 -5.79
N ASN A 105 17.09 -14.41 -5.39
CA ASN A 105 17.66 -15.15 -4.26
C ASN A 105 17.47 -14.46 -2.89
N ALA A 106 16.85 -13.27 -2.83
CA ALA A 106 16.52 -12.65 -1.55
C ALA A 106 15.22 -13.24 -0.98
N ASN A 107 15.15 -13.33 0.35
CA ASN A 107 13.96 -13.76 1.08
C ASN A 107 13.71 -12.80 2.23
N HIS A 108 12.52 -12.18 2.25
CA HIS A 108 12.17 -11.16 3.24
C HIS A 108 11.10 -11.65 4.23
N TRP A 109 10.58 -12.86 4.06
CA TRP A 109 9.41 -13.38 4.79
C TRP A 109 9.70 -14.55 5.73
N MET A 110 10.94 -15.02 5.77
CA MET A 110 11.37 -16.09 6.67
C MET A 110 12.51 -15.61 7.55
N GLU A 111 12.63 -16.19 8.73
CA GLU A 111 13.85 -16.04 9.52
C GLU A 111 15.01 -16.78 8.82
N HIS A 112 16.15 -16.15 8.75
CA HIS A 112 17.34 -16.75 8.14
C HIS A 112 18.64 -16.23 8.81
N ASP A 113 19.70 -16.96 8.64
CA ASP A 113 21.00 -16.69 9.27
C ASP A 113 21.89 -15.72 8.47
N GLY A 114 21.38 -15.17 7.37
CA GLY A 114 22.14 -14.32 6.47
C GLY A 114 23.11 -15.06 5.54
N THR A 115 23.13 -16.40 5.60
CA THR A 115 24.03 -17.25 4.80
C THR A 115 23.31 -17.86 3.60
N THR A 116 22.14 -18.45 3.85
CA THR A 116 21.30 -19.07 2.78
C THR A 116 20.63 -17.99 1.92
N TRP A 117 20.20 -16.88 2.55
CA TRP A 117 19.56 -15.75 1.90
C TRP A 117 20.35 -14.47 2.13
N ALA A 118 20.53 -13.67 1.10
CA ALA A 118 21.19 -12.37 1.22
C ALA A 118 20.37 -11.42 2.12
N TYR A 119 20.95 -11.02 3.24
CA TYR A 119 20.32 -10.05 4.14
C TYR A 119 20.39 -8.64 3.53
N ASN A 120 19.26 -7.92 3.52
CA ASN A 120 19.23 -6.52 3.14
C ASN A 120 18.20 -5.74 3.99
N TRP A 121 18.14 -4.43 3.82
CA TRP A 121 17.29 -3.59 4.65
C TRP A 121 15.77 -3.83 4.45
N TRP A 122 15.33 -4.42 3.32
CA TRP A 122 13.95 -4.80 3.08
C TRP A 122 13.47 -5.89 4.03
N ASP A 123 14.38 -6.66 4.62
CA ASP A 123 14.03 -7.69 5.60
C ASP A 123 13.27 -7.14 6.81
N ARG A 124 13.43 -5.84 7.10
CA ARG A 124 12.69 -5.15 8.16
C ARG A 124 11.29 -4.67 7.73
N CYS A 125 11.01 -4.67 6.45
CA CYS A 125 9.74 -4.17 5.91
C CYS A 125 8.66 -5.24 5.79
N TYR A 126 9.01 -6.50 6.08
CA TYR A 126 8.11 -7.64 5.99
C TYR A 126 8.05 -8.42 7.30
N PRO A 127 6.87 -9.00 7.63
CA PRO A 127 6.75 -9.94 8.75
C PRO A 127 7.47 -11.25 8.42
N LYS A 128 7.79 -12.04 9.47
CA LYS A 128 8.41 -13.35 9.34
C LYS A 128 7.40 -14.45 9.59
N PHE A 129 7.47 -15.50 8.78
CA PHE A 129 6.57 -16.65 8.87
C PHE A 129 7.36 -17.94 9.02
N PRO A 130 6.84 -18.92 9.79
CA PRO A 130 7.44 -20.23 9.95
C PRO A 130 7.06 -21.14 8.77
N ALA A 131 7.56 -20.80 7.59
CA ALA A 131 7.31 -21.52 6.35
C ALA A 131 8.49 -22.43 5.99
N THR A 132 8.24 -23.43 5.16
CA THR A 132 9.27 -24.36 4.67
C THR A 132 9.90 -23.89 3.36
N SER A 133 9.24 -22.98 2.66
CA SER A 133 9.73 -22.38 1.41
C SER A 133 9.36 -20.91 1.32
N LYS A 134 10.05 -20.20 0.43
CA LYS A 134 9.85 -18.76 0.23
C LYS A 134 8.48 -18.45 -0.37
N ASP A 135 8.01 -19.22 -1.32
CA ASP A 135 6.70 -19.05 -1.94
C ASP A 135 5.56 -19.29 -0.95
N GLU A 136 5.70 -20.30 -0.06
CA GLU A 136 4.79 -20.52 1.06
C GLU A 136 4.77 -19.29 1.99
N ALA A 137 5.94 -18.75 2.37
CA ALA A 137 6.03 -17.59 3.24
C ALA A 137 5.39 -16.33 2.62
N ILE A 138 5.56 -16.12 1.32
CA ILE A 138 4.91 -15.02 0.59
C ILE A 138 3.39 -15.24 0.56
N GLY A 139 2.93 -16.48 0.38
CA GLY A 139 1.51 -16.83 0.45
C GLY A 139 0.92 -16.54 1.83
N MET A 140 1.61 -16.94 2.92
CA MET A 140 1.21 -16.61 4.29
C MET A 140 1.18 -15.10 4.54
N TYR A 141 2.12 -14.35 3.96
CA TYR A 141 2.13 -12.90 4.01
C TYR A 141 0.87 -12.30 3.35
N TRP A 142 0.49 -12.79 2.18
CA TRP A 142 -0.72 -12.37 1.49
C TRP A 142 -1.97 -12.63 2.32
N ASP A 143 -2.11 -13.85 2.85
CA ASP A 143 -3.23 -14.28 3.69
C ASP A 143 -3.34 -13.40 4.95
N HIS A 144 -2.21 -13.17 5.63
CA HIS A 144 -2.14 -12.29 6.80
C HIS A 144 -2.54 -10.86 6.46
N TYR A 145 -1.99 -10.31 5.37
CA TYR A 145 -2.22 -8.92 4.95
C TYR A 145 -3.71 -8.64 4.73
N TYR A 146 -4.36 -9.46 3.92
CA TYR A 146 -5.77 -9.22 3.59
C TYR A 146 -6.72 -9.65 4.70
N SER A 147 -6.34 -10.55 5.58
CA SER A 147 -7.08 -10.80 6.82
C SER A 147 -7.07 -9.56 7.73
N GLU A 148 -5.90 -8.93 7.92
CA GLU A 148 -5.78 -7.76 8.80
C GLU A 148 -6.46 -6.51 8.21
N ILE A 149 -6.32 -6.23 6.92
CA ILE A 149 -6.98 -5.04 6.34
C ILE A 149 -8.51 -5.17 6.37
N ARG A 150 -9.07 -6.39 6.23
CA ARG A 150 -10.51 -6.62 6.37
C ARG A 150 -11.01 -6.39 7.80
N LYS A 151 -10.21 -6.70 8.82
CA LYS A 151 -10.52 -6.35 10.22
C LYS A 151 -10.55 -4.84 10.40
N ILE A 152 -9.54 -4.13 9.88
CA ILE A 152 -9.49 -2.67 9.94
C ILE A 152 -10.67 -2.05 9.17
N GLN A 153 -11.07 -2.62 8.04
CA GLN A 153 -12.26 -2.18 7.31
C GLN A 153 -13.53 -2.38 8.13
N ALA A 154 -13.64 -3.47 8.87
CA ALA A 154 -14.79 -3.68 9.76
C ALA A 154 -14.81 -2.70 10.94
N GLU A 155 -13.65 -2.27 11.41
CA GLU A 155 -13.49 -1.22 12.45
C GLU A 155 -13.82 0.19 11.90
N HIS A 156 -13.54 0.45 10.61
CA HIS A 156 -13.67 1.74 9.93
C HIS A 156 -14.37 1.60 8.56
N PRO A 157 -15.64 1.18 8.51
CA PRO A 157 -16.30 0.78 7.26
C PRO A 157 -16.50 1.92 6.26
N SER A 158 -16.60 3.16 6.70
CA SER A 158 -16.71 4.36 5.85
C SER A 158 -15.36 4.91 5.38
N ASP A 159 -14.26 4.46 6.00
CA ASP A 159 -12.93 5.07 5.81
C ASP A 159 -11.89 4.11 5.23
N VAL A 160 -12.27 2.86 4.98
CA VAL A 160 -11.42 1.86 4.32
C VAL A 160 -12.14 1.24 3.13
N LEU A 161 -11.54 1.39 1.96
CA LEU A 161 -12.00 0.74 0.72
C LEU A 161 -10.96 -0.24 0.21
N ILE A 162 -11.35 -1.49 -0.01
CA ILE A 162 -10.53 -2.53 -0.66
C ILE A 162 -11.06 -2.71 -2.08
N VAL A 163 -10.19 -2.59 -3.08
CA VAL A 163 -10.55 -2.76 -4.49
C VAL A 163 -9.65 -3.79 -5.18
N PRO A 164 -10.19 -4.59 -6.09
CA PRO A 164 -9.37 -5.43 -6.96
C PRO A 164 -8.41 -4.58 -7.80
N THR A 165 -7.21 -5.07 -8.07
CA THR A 165 -6.22 -4.36 -8.90
C THR A 165 -6.75 -4.02 -10.29
N GLU A 166 -7.61 -4.86 -10.84
CA GLU A 166 -8.25 -4.68 -12.14
C GLU A 166 -9.13 -3.43 -12.19
N SER A 167 -9.73 -3.04 -11.07
CA SER A 167 -10.53 -1.81 -10.94
C SER A 167 -9.76 -0.55 -11.29
N LEU A 168 -8.43 -0.55 -11.14
CA LEU A 168 -7.59 0.58 -11.52
C LEU A 168 -7.58 0.83 -13.04
N ASN A 169 -7.92 -0.17 -13.83
CA ASN A 169 -7.92 -0.14 -15.30
C ASN A 169 -9.28 0.13 -15.91
N THR A 170 -10.35 0.18 -15.11
CA THR A 170 -11.72 0.45 -15.58
C THR A 170 -12.20 1.83 -15.13
N ASP A 171 -13.07 2.46 -15.92
CA ASP A 171 -13.67 3.75 -15.52
C ASP A 171 -14.54 3.58 -14.27
N GLU A 172 -15.34 2.52 -14.20
CA GLU A 172 -16.16 2.20 -13.03
C GLU A 172 -15.34 2.06 -11.75
N GLY A 173 -14.26 1.30 -11.82
CA GLY A 173 -13.40 1.09 -10.64
C GLY A 173 -12.70 2.38 -10.21
N ARG A 174 -12.28 3.22 -11.15
CA ARG A 174 -11.72 4.54 -10.83
C ARG A 174 -12.77 5.48 -10.24
N HIS A 175 -14.00 5.49 -10.79
CA HIS A 175 -15.10 6.26 -10.22
C HIS A 175 -15.41 5.82 -8.79
N GLN A 176 -15.45 4.53 -8.50
CA GLN A 176 -15.63 4.02 -7.15
C GLN A 176 -14.57 4.58 -6.18
N ILE A 177 -13.29 4.64 -6.61
CA ILE A 177 -12.21 5.23 -5.83
C ILE A 177 -12.42 6.72 -5.60
N PHE A 178 -12.78 7.47 -6.65
CA PHE A 178 -12.99 8.91 -6.55
C PHE A 178 -14.21 9.26 -5.71
N ASP A 179 -15.29 8.50 -5.81
CA ASP A 179 -16.49 8.66 -4.99
C ASP A 179 -16.17 8.40 -3.51
N PHE A 180 -15.42 7.33 -3.23
CA PHE A 180 -14.98 7.03 -1.88
C PHE A 180 -14.07 8.13 -1.29
N LEU A 181 -13.26 8.76 -2.11
CA LEU A 181 -12.39 9.89 -1.72
C LEU A 181 -13.13 11.24 -1.75
N GLU A 182 -14.42 11.25 -2.10
CA GLU A 182 -15.25 12.46 -2.20
C GLU A 182 -14.66 13.52 -3.17
N ILE A 183 -14.00 13.05 -4.26
CA ILE A 183 -13.41 13.92 -5.26
C ILE A 183 -14.49 14.36 -6.24
N GLU A 184 -14.68 15.67 -6.35
CA GLU A 184 -15.63 16.28 -7.29
C GLU A 184 -15.30 15.89 -8.73
N GLU A 185 -16.34 15.69 -9.57
CA GLU A 185 -16.16 15.23 -10.95
C GLU A 185 -15.23 16.13 -11.77
N ALA A 186 -15.29 17.44 -11.57
CA ALA A 186 -14.42 18.41 -12.23
C ALA A 186 -12.93 18.30 -11.87
N ASP A 187 -12.63 17.63 -10.75
CA ASP A 187 -11.27 17.42 -10.25
C ASP A 187 -10.75 16.00 -10.52
N ARG A 188 -11.60 15.12 -11.12
CA ARG A 188 -11.24 13.79 -11.59
C ARG A 188 -10.55 13.90 -12.94
N TYR A 189 -9.28 13.64 -13.02
CA TYR A 189 -8.57 13.62 -14.31
C TYR A 189 -8.95 12.39 -15.12
N HIS A 190 -9.45 12.60 -16.34
CA HIS A 190 -9.66 11.59 -17.38
C HIS A 190 -8.70 11.83 -18.55
N PRO A 191 -8.31 10.85 -19.31
CA PRO A 191 -8.27 9.40 -19.13
C PRO A 191 -6.85 8.90 -18.87
N ILE A 192 -6.72 7.83 -18.10
CA ILE A 192 -5.47 7.06 -18.09
C ILE A 192 -5.64 6.00 -19.18
N ALA A 193 -4.89 6.13 -20.27
CA ALA A 193 -4.63 4.97 -21.10
C ALA A 193 -3.85 3.96 -20.24
N THR A 194 -4.49 2.89 -19.85
CA THR A 194 -3.93 1.69 -19.19
C THR A 194 -2.80 1.95 -18.18
N VAL A 195 -3.08 1.76 -16.90
CA VAL A 195 -2.02 1.77 -15.87
C VAL A 195 -1.19 0.50 -16.07
N HIS A 196 -0.07 0.63 -16.76
CA HIS A 196 0.82 -0.49 -16.99
C HIS A 196 1.54 -0.86 -15.69
N HIS A 197 1.48 -2.14 -15.30
CA HIS A 197 2.45 -2.74 -14.41
C HIS A 197 3.82 -2.73 -15.10
N GLN A 198 4.55 -1.63 -15.01
CA GLN A 198 5.97 -1.65 -15.37
C GLN A 198 6.69 -2.36 -14.23
N GLY A 199 6.90 -3.67 -14.40
CA GLY A 199 7.95 -4.34 -13.65
C GLY A 199 9.25 -3.61 -13.94
N PHE A 200 9.91 -3.11 -12.90
CA PHE A 200 11.27 -2.62 -13.02
C PHE A 200 12.12 -3.76 -13.60
N LYS A 201 12.77 -3.47 -14.75
CA LYS A 201 13.86 -4.29 -15.28
C LYS A 201 15.09 -4.09 -14.44
#